data_638f76bcc97e024126bb22264b3477d9
#
_entry.id   638f76bcc97e024126bb22264b3477d9
#
_cell.length_a   1.000
_cell.length_b   1.000
_cell.length_c   1.000
_cell.angle_alpha   90.00
_cell.angle_beta   90.00
_cell.angle_gamma   90.00
#
_symmetry.space_group_name_H-M   'P 1'
#
loop_
_entity.id
_entity.type
_entity.pdbx_description
1 polymer ?
#
loop_
_entity_poly.entity_id
_entity_poly.type
_entity_poly.pdbx_seq_one_letter_code
_entity_poly.pdbx_strand_id
1 'polypeptide(L)'
;MQKNNFILKEFLDNAFNLKSHLMEYLSIKECDLDGFLANAKMNLANSHPGDILNDVSDFYTEIVGDRHVADLAAWHITSRDYIADTLKLQQRFSRDLVLDFGGGIGTHALANAMSSKVEHVFFVDINKTNRNFVEYRAKKLGVEKKLTFCETIKDTKITKFDTIICLDVLEHLADPACQINNFRGIMDRNSIALLNWYFYKGDKNEYPFHIDDSQIVEKFFESLQSNFLEVFHPILITTRAYKKI
;
A
#
# COMPACT_ATOMS: atom_id res chain seq x y z
N MET A 1 -18.80 16.35 -6.84
CA MET A 1 -19.30 15.45 -5.79
C MET A 1 -19.74 14.08 -6.28
N GLN A 2 -20.45 13.92 -7.39
CA GLN A 2 -20.96 12.61 -7.85
C GLN A 2 -19.89 11.56 -8.22
N LYS A 3 -18.76 11.94 -8.85
CA LYS A 3 -17.71 10.97 -9.25
C LYS A 3 -16.93 10.38 -8.07
N ASN A 4 -16.76 11.10 -6.96
CA ASN A 4 -16.04 10.59 -5.79
C ASN A 4 -16.83 9.52 -5.05
N ASN A 5 -18.17 9.62 -5.03
CA ASN A 5 -19.02 8.57 -4.47
C ASN A 5 -18.98 7.28 -5.29
N PHE A 6 -18.70 7.38 -6.60
CA PHE A 6 -18.59 6.21 -7.48
C PHE A 6 -17.40 5.31 -7.08
N ILE A 7 -16.18 5.85 -6.92
CA ILE A 7 -14.98 5.06 -6.58
C ILE A 7 -15.16 4.31 -5.26
N LEU A 8 -15.68 5.00 -4.23
CA LEU A 8 -15.92 4.36 -2.93
C LEU A 8 -16.99 3.27 -3.02
N LYS A 9 -18.05 3.51 -3.79
CA LYS A 9 -19.12 2.53 -4.01
C LYS A 9 -18.58 1.29 -4.73
N GLU A 10 -17.84 1.46 -5.82
CA GLU A 10 -17.21 0.36 -6.56
C GLU A 10 -16.28 -0.48 -5.65
N PHE A 11 -15.54 0.18 -4.76
CA PHE A 11 -14.73 -0.55 -3.79
C PHE A 11 -15.58 -1.34 -2.80
N LEU A 12 -16.60 -0.72 -2.21
CA LEU A 12 -17.47 -1.39 -1.22
C LEU A 12 -18.28 -2.54 -1.83
N ASP A 13 -18.69 -2.40 -3.08
CA ASP A 13 -19.47 -3.43 -3.78
C ASP A 13 -18.60 -4.68 -4.07
N ASN A 14 -17.39 -4.51 -4.63
CA ASN A 14 -16.60 -5.63 -5.13
C ASN A 14 -15.06 -5.46 -5.07
N ALA A 15 -14.57 -4.46 -4.31
CA ALA A 15 -13.14 -4.12 -4.20
C ALA A 15 -12.46 -3.93 -5.59
N PHE A 16 -13.14 -3.22 -6.49
CA PHE A 16 -12.71 -3.06 -7.90
C PHE A 16 -12.53 -4.42 -8.60
N ASN A 17 -13.53 -5.30 -8.51
CA ASN A 17 -13.54 -6.65 -9.07
C ASN A 17 -12.38 -7.55 -8.59
N LEU A 18 -11.89 -7.35 -7.35
CA LEU A 18 -10.69 -8.03 -6.86
C LEU A 18 -10.78 -9.55 -6.94
N LYS A 19 -11.90 -10.16 -6.53
CA LYS A 19 -12.09 -11.62 -6.58
C LYS A 19 -12.00 -12.15 -8.00
N SER A 20 -12.70 -11.52 -8.95
CA SER A 20 -12.68 -11.93 -10.37
C SER A 20 -11.29 -11.79 -10.96
N HIS A 21 -10.62 -10.66 -10.71
CA HIS A 21 -9.26 -10.44 -11.21
C HIS A 21 -8.26 -11.45 -10.63
N LEU A 22 -8.40 -11.81 -9.35
CA LEU A 22 -7.54 -12.81 -8.71
C LEU A 22 -7.73 -14.18 -9.33
N MET A 23 -8.99 -14.63 -9.51
CA MET A 23 -9.32 -15.91 -10.14
C MET A 23 -8.75 -16.02 -11.55
N GLU A 24 -8.95 -14.98 -12.36
CA GLU A 24 -8.45 -14.95 -13.73
C GLU A 24 -6.91 -14.95 -13.79
N TYR A 25 -6.26 -14.12 -12.94
CA TYR A 25 -4.82 -13.97 -12.94
C TYR A 25 -4.09 -15.23 -12.46
N LEU A 26 -4.58 -15.86 -11.41
CA LEU A 26 -3.99 -17.08 -10.83
C LEU A 26 -4.61 -18.38 -11.38
N SER A 27 -5.56 -18.31 -12.33
CA SER A 27 -6.28 -19.46 -12.86
C SER A 27 -6.98 -20.31 -11.80
N ILE A 28 -7.55 -19.66 -10.77
CA ILE A 28 -8.27 -20.31 -9.67
C ILE A 28 -9.74 -20.49 -10.05
N LYS A 29 -10.31 -21.67 -9.82
CA LYS A 29 -11.73 -21.91 -10.01
C LYS A 29 -12.55 -21.25 -8.91
N GLU A 30 -13.76 -20.81 -9.23
CA GLU A 30 -14.65 -20.15 -8.27
C GLU A 30 -14.92 -21.02 -7.02
N CYS A 31 -15.08 -22.34 -7.21
CA CYS A 31 -15.31 -23.28 -6.10
C CYS A 31 -14.12 -23.38 -5.12
N ASP A 32 -12.91 -23.02 -5.55
CA ASP A 32 -11.68 -23.16 -4.77
C ASP A 32 -11.26 -21.84 -4.12
N LEU A 33 -11.85 -20.71 -4.53
CA LEU A 33 -11.43 -19.37 -4.14
C LEU A 33 -11.51 -19.12 -2.62
N ASP A 34 -12.62 -19.47 -2.01
CA ASP A 34 -12.81 -19.21 -0.58
C ASP A 34 -11.84 -20.03 0.28
N GLY A 35 -11.57 -21.27 -0.10
CA GLY A 35 -10.54 -22.11 0.54
C GLY A 35 -9.13 -21.56 0.33
N PHE A 36 -8.83 -21.05 -0.88
CA PHE A 36 -7.57 -20.43 -1.21
C PHE A 36 -7.32 -19.17 -0.35
N LEU A 37 -8.31 -18.28 -0.24
CA LEU A 37 -8.22 -17.06 0.55
C LEU A 37 -8.16 -17.35 2.06
N ALA A 38 -8.92 -18.32 2.56
CA ALA A 38 -8.89 -18.69 3.97
C ALA A 38 -7.51 -19.19 4.44
N ASN A 39 -6.77 -19.84 3.55
CA ASN A 39 -5.44 -20.38 3.84
C ASN A 39 -4.30 -19.39 3.52
N ALA A 40 -4.58 -18.23 2.93
CA ALA A 40 -3.56 -17.32 2.41
C ALA A 40 -2.58 -16.84 3.49
N LYS A 41 -3.09 -16.36 4.64
CA LYS A 41 -2.27 -15.90 5.76
C LYS A 41 -1.35 -17.00 6.31
N MET A 42 -1.89 -18.21 6.48
CA MET A 42 -1.13 -19.36 6.97
C MET A 42 -0.05 -19.79 5.95
N ASN A 43 -0.39 -19.80 4.68
CA ASN A 43 0.54 -20.14 3.60
C ASN A 43 1.68 -19.13 3.50
N LEU A 44 1.41 -17.84 3.71
CA LEU A 44 2.43 -16.79 3.74
C LEU A 44 3.34 -16.95 4.97
N ALA A 45 2.75 -17.12 6.17
CA ALA A 45 3.50 -17.32 7.40
C ALA A 45 4.42 -18.55 7.34
N ASN A 46 3.93 -19.68 6.78
CA ASN A 46 4.73 -20.90 6.59
C ASN A 46 5.85 -20.75 5.55
N SER A 47 5.83 -19.69 4.75
CA SER A 47 6.89 -19.42 3.76
C SER A 47 8.03 -18.60 4.35
N HIS A 48 7.89 -18.11 5.58
CA HIS A 48 8.93 -17.33 6.25
C HIS A 48 10.07 -18.26 6.66
N PRO A 49 11.32 -17.99 6.24
CA PRO A 49 12.47 -18.84 6.50
C PRO A 49 13.02 -18.74 7.94
N GLY A 50 12.30 -18.11 8.87
CA GLY A 50 12.78 -17.87 10.23
C GLY A 50 13.82 -16.75 10.30
N ASP A 51 14.67 -16.78 11.32
CA ASP A 51 15.72 -15.76 11.56
C ASP A 51 16.92 -15.82 10.57
N ILE A 52 16.78 -16.57 9.48
CA ILE A 52 17.88 -16.80 8.50
C ILE A 52 17.97 -15.66 7.48
N LEU A 53 16.94 -14.80 7.37
CA LEU A 53 16.97 -13.68 6.43
C LEU A 53 17.80 -12.53 6.99
N ASN A 54 18.84 -12.16 6.23
CA ASN A 54 19.65 -10.97 6.52
C ASN A 54 18.87 -9.66 6.21
N ASP A 55 17.83 -9.74 5.37
CA ASP A 55 16.99 -8.60 4.98
C ASP A 55 15.56 -9.06 4.69
N VAL A 56 14.58 -8.36 5.27
CA VAL A 56 13.15 -8.57 5.01
C VAL A 56 12.80 -8.30 3.53
N SER A 57 13.61 -7.48 2.84
CA SER A 57 13.42 -7.22 1.41
C SER A 57 13.56 -8.47 0.55
N ASP A 58 14.51 -9.36 0.86
CA ASP A 58 14.74 -10.60 0.12
C ASP A 58 13.52 -11.53 0.18
N PHE A 59 12.83 -11.53 1.32
CA PHE A 59 11.57 -12.27 1.47
C PHE A 59 10.51 -11.77 0.48
N TYR A 60 10.32 -10.46 0.39
CA TYR A 60 9.31 -9.88 -0.49
C TYR A 60 9.68 -9.93 -1.97
N THR A 61 10.97 -9.93 -2.32
CA THR A 61 11.42 -9.97 -3.73
C THR A 61 11.45 -11.38 -4.31
N GLU A 62 11.89 -12.36 -3.54
CA GLU A 62 12.28 -13.69 -4.07
C GLU A 62 11.37 -14.83 -3.58
N ILE A 63 10.81 -14.74 -2.36
CA ILE A 63 10.19 -15.90 -1.72
C ILE A 63 8.68 -15.92 -1.83
N VAL A 64 8.01 -14.77 -1.59
CA VAL A 64 6.56 -14.77 -1.40
C VAL A 64 5.74 -14.98 -2.68
N GLY A 65 6.18 -14.46 -3.83
CA GLY A 65 5.50 -14.62 -5.11
C GLY A 65 3.97 -14.39 -5.04
N ASP A 66 3.20 -15.29 -5.66
CA ASP A 66 1.73 -15.23 -5.71
C ASP A 66 1.06 -15.38 -4.33
N ARG A 67 1.75 -15.93 -3.33
CA ARG A 67 1.22 -16.06 -1.96
C ARG A 67 0.99 -14.71 -1.32
N HIS A 68 1.85 -13.72 -1.61
CA HIS A 68 1.67 -12.35 -1.12
C HIS A 68 0.44 -11.69 -1.73
N VAL A 69 0.21 -11.87 -3.03
CA VAL A 69 -1.00 -11.38 -3.70
C VAL A 69 -2.26 -11.99 -3.06
N ALA A 70 -2.22 -13.29 -2.75
CA ALA A 70 -3.32 -14.00 -2.12
C ALA A 70 -3.62 -13.49 -0.69
N ASP A 71 -2.58 -13.31 0.13
CA ASP A 71 -2.70 -12.81 1.50
C ASP A 71 -3.26 -11.39 1.53
N LEU A 72 -2.69 -10.48 0.73
CA LEU A 72 -3.18 -9.12 0.59
C LEU A 72 -4.63 -9.07 0.07
N ALA A 73 -4.99 -9.94 -0.88
CA ALA A 73 -6.35 -10.02 -1.39
C ALA A 73 -7.33 -10.47 -0.29
N ALA A 74 -6.98 -11.50 0.49
CA ALA A 74 -7.78 -11.97 1.62
C ALA A 74 -8.00 -10.86 2.65
N TRP A 75 -6.93 -10.14 3.01
CA TRP A 75 -7.01 -9.01 3.93
C TRP A 75 -7.89 -7.87 3.40
N HIS A 76 -7.72 -7.47 2.14
CA HIS A 76 -8.53 -6.41 1.53
C HIS A 76 -10.02 -6.77 1.42
N ILE A 77 -10.34 -8.05 1.23
CA ILE A 77 -11.74 -8.52 1.18
C ILE A 77 -12.37 -8.50 2.57
N THR A 78 -11.61 -8.86 3.61
CA THR A 78 -12.12 -8.94 5.00
C THR A 78 -12.10 -7.60 5.73
N SER A 79 -11.23 -6.65 5.32
CA SER A 79 -11.04 -5.34 5.97
C SER A 79 -11.65 -4.17 5.18
N ARG A 80 -12.75 -4.41 4.46
CA ARG A 80 -13.34 -3.42 3.53
C ARG A 80 -13.67 -2.09 4.18
N ASP A 81 -14.22 -2.08 5.37
CA ASP A 81 -14.63 -0.84 6.04
C ASP A 81 -13.42 0.03 6.39
N TYR A 82 -12.35 -0.60 6.91
CA TYR A 82 -11.09 0.08 7.19
C TYR A 82 -10.48 0.69 5.92
N ILE A 83 -10.40 -0.08 4.84
CA ILE A 83 -9.85 0.39 3.56
C ILE A 83 -10.76 1.47 2.95
N ALA A 84 -12.08 1.34 3.08
CA ALA A 84 -13.02 2.36 2.62
C ALA A 84 -12.80 3.71 3.32
N ASP A 85 -12.51 3.72 4.62
CA ASP A 85 -12.19 4.93 5.35
C ASP A 85 -10.86 5.54 4.91
N THR A 86 -9.85 4.72 4.63
CA THR A 86 -8.58 5.16 4.03
C THR A 86 -8.79 5.73 2.64
N LEU A 87 -9.64 5.13 1.82
CA LEU A 87 -10.03 5.67 0.50
C LEU A 87 -10.77 7.01 0.60
N LYS A 88 -11.62 7.22 1.61
CA LYS A 88 -12.25 8.53 1.87
C LYS A 88 -11.20 9.60 2.17
N LEU A 89 -10.20 9.25 2.99
CA LEU A 89 -9.09 10.16 3.30
C LEU A 89 -8.29 10.49 2.04
N GLN A 90 -7.95 9.46 1.25
CA GLN A 90 -7.28 9.60 -0.03
C GLN A 90 -8.05 10.51 -1.00
N GLN A 91 -9.34 10.32 -1.18
CA GLN A 91 -10.17 11.16 -2.05
C GLN A 91 -10.19 12.64 -1.64
N ARG A 92 -9.99 12.91 -0.35
CA ARG A 92 -9.88 14.28 0.15
C ARG A 92 -8.57 14.95 -0.25
N PHE A 93 -7.47 14.24 -0.15
CA PHE A 93 -6.13 14.82 -0.24
C PHE A 93 -5.38 14.52 -1.55
N SER A 94 -5.66 13.39 -2.21
CA SER A 94 -4.93 13.01 -3.43
C SER A 94 -5.22 13.92 -4.61
N ARG A 95 -4.15 14.29 -5.32
CA ARG A 95 -4.19 15.13 -6.52
C ARG A 95 -2.90 14.99 -7.33
N ASP A 96 -2.99 15.42 -8.57
CA ASP A 96 -1.89 15.59 -9.52
C ASP A 96 -0.96 14.35 -9.61
N LEU A 97 0.30 14.46 -9.24
CA LEU A 97 1.26 13.36 -9.27
C LEU A 97 1.26 12.60 -7.94
N VAL A 98 0.89 11.33 -7.99
CA VAL A 98 0.79 10.46 -6.81
C VAL A 98 1.89 9.42 -6.82
N LEU A 99 2.60 9.28 -5.71
CA LEU A 99 3.44 8.13 -5.39
C LEU A 99 2.64 7.18 -4.50
N ASP A 100 2.46 5.93 -4.91
CA ASP A 100 1.95 4.84 -4.08
C ASP A 100 3.12 3.89 -3.79
N PHE A 101 3.68 4.01 -2.58
CA PHE A 101 4.89 3.33 -2.15
C PHE A 101 4.55 2.08 -1.32
N GLY A 102 5.01 0.91 -1.78
CA GLY A 102 4.65 -0.38 -1.20
C GLY A 102 3.18 -0.73 -1.47
N GLY A 103 2.66 -0.38 -2.65
CA GLY A 103 1.22 -0.41 -2.94
C GLY A 103 0.55 -1.79 -2.98
N GLY A 104 1.29 -2.89 -2.79
CA GLY A 104 0.76 -4.26 -2.68
C GLY A 104 -0.09 -4.67 -3.88
N ILE A 105 -1.38 -4.95 -3.66
CA ILE A 105 -2.33 -5.31 -4.74
C ILE A 105 -2.99 -4.11 -5.41
N GLY A 106 -2.51 -2.89 -5.13
CA GLY A 106 -2.81 -1.66 -5.86
C GLY A 106 -4.17 -1.05 -5.61
N THR A 107 -4.86 -1.35 -4.52
CA THR A 107 -6.19 -0.80 -4.25
C THR A 107 -6.17 0.73 -4.24
N HIS A 108 -5.18 1.33 -3.58
CA HIS A 108 -5.01 2.78 -3.49
C HIS A 108 -4.55 3.40 -4.81
N ALA A 109 -3.61 2.77 -5.52
CA ALA A 109 -3.16 3.19 -6.85
C ALA A 109 -4.31 3.21 -7.87
N LEU A 110 -5.10 2.13 -7.92
CA LEU A 110 -6.23 2.01 -8.84
C LEU A 110 -7.31 3.05 -8.53
N ALA A 111 -7.65 3.26 -7.26
CA ALA A 111 -8.59 4.30 -6.85
C ALA A 111 -8.12 5.71 -7.26
N ASN A 112 -6.82 6.00 -7.11
CA ASN A 112 -6.24 7.25 -7.57
C ASN A 112 -6.28 7.39 -9.09
N ALA A 113 -5.96 6.34 -9.83
CA ALA A 113 -6.02 6.35 -11.29
C ALA A 113 -7.45 6.59 -11.83
N MET A 114 -8.48 6.14 -11.10
CA MET A 114 -9.90 6.44 -11.43
C MET A 114 -10.29 7.88 -11.10
N SER A 115 -9.54 8.58 -10.24
CA SER A 115 -9.87 9.95 -9.81
C SER A 115 -9.58 10.96 -10.91
N SER A 116 -10.49 11.92 -11.11
CA SER A 116 -10.26 13.04 -12.01
C SER A 116 -9.33 14.11 -11.43
N LYS A 117 -9.02 14.06 -10.13
CA LYS A 117 -8.08 14.97 -9.47
C LYS A 117 -6.62 14.55 -9.65
N VAL A 118 -6.39 13.29 -10.03
CA VAL A 118 -5.07 12.69 -10.18
C VAL A 118 -4.70 12.68 -11.65
N GLU A 119 -3.55 13.22 -11.96
CA GLU A 119 -2.99 13.20 -13.30
C GLU A 119 -2.33 11.85 -13.57
N HIS A 120 -1.44 11.43 -12.68
CA HIS A 120 -0.69 10.19 -12.85
C HIS A 120 -0.32 9.55 -11.51
N VAL A 121 -0.23 8.22 -11.49
CA VAL A 121 0.17 7.42 -10.33
C VAL A 121 1.45 6.66 -10.64
N PHE A 122 2.45 6.83 -9.81
CA PHE A 122 3.67 6.03 -9.80
C PHE A 122 3.52 4.96 -8.71
N PHE A 123 3.25 3.76 -9.16
CA PHE A 123 3.14 2.59 -8.29
C PHE A 123 4.53 2.00 -8.06
N VAL A 124 5.01 2.07 -6.84
CA VAL A 124 6.33 1.56 -6.45
C VAL A 124 6.17 0.39 -5.48
N ASP A 125 6.64 -0.77 -5.89
CA ASP A 125 6.64 -1.98 -5.06
C ASP A 125 7.84 -2.85 -5.44
N ILE A 126 8.58 -3.37 -4.47
CA ILE A 126 9.74 -4.23 -4.72
C ILE A 126 9.33 -5.59 -5.29
N ASN A 127 8.13 -6.07 -4.95
CA ASN A 127 7.63 -7.35 -5.41
C ASN A 127 7.14 -7.27 -6.87
N LYS A 128 7.84 -7.98 -7.75
CA LYS A 128 7.49 -8.05 -9.18
C LYS A 128 6.09 -8.64 -9.41
N THR A 129 5.69 -9.64 -8.61
CA THR A 129 4.36 -10.26 -8.74
C THR A 129 3.26 -9.27 -8.42
N ASN A 130 3.42 -8.44 -7.37
CA ASN A 130 2.50 -7.36 -7.06
C ASN A 130 2.38 -6.38 -8.24
N ARG A 131 3.52 -5.91 -8.78
CA ARG A 131 3.53 -5.00 -9.95
C ARG A 131 2.77 -5.59 -11.13
N ASN A 132 3.03 -6.85 -11.46
CA ASN A 132 2.37 -7.55 -12.57
C ASN A 132 0.86 -7.70 -12.34
N PHE A 133 0.46 -8.06 -11.12
CA PHE A 133 -0.95 -8.20 -10.78
C PHE A 133 -1.69 -6.86 -10.85
N VAL A 134 -1.09 -5.78 -10.35
CA VAL A 134 -1.69 -4.44 -10.42
C VAL A 134 -1.76 -3.93 -11.85
N GLU A 135 -0.75 -4.18 -12.69
CA GLU A 135 -0.79 -3.86 -14.12
C GLU A 135 -1.93 -4.60 -14.84
N TYR A 136 -2.10 -5.89 -14.54
CA TYR A 136 -3.22 -6.68 -15.05
C TYR A 136 -4.57 -6.07 -14.63
N ARG A 137 -4.74 -5.74 -13.33
CA ARG A 137 -5.96 -5.09 -12.82
C ARG A 137 -6.21 -3.74 -13.48
N ALA A 138 -5.18 -2.93 -13.65
CA ALA A 138 -5.29 -1.61 -14.29
C ALA A 138 -5.81 -1.72 -15.74
N LYS A 139 -5.31 -2.69 -16.52
CA LYS A 139 -5.80 -2.99 -17.86
C LYS A 139 -7.28 -3.40 -17.85
N LYS A 140 -7.67 -4.28 -16.94
CA LYS A 140 -9.07 -4.72 -16.78
C LYS A 140 -10.03 -3.58 -16.40
N LEU A 141 -9.55 -2.60 -15.66
CA LEU A 141 -10.31 -1.44 -15.22
C LEU A 141 -10.21 -0.24 -16.19
N GLY A 142 -9.39 -0.35 -17.25
CA GLY A 142 -9.20 0.70 -18.25
C GLY A 142 -8.49 1.95 -17.73
N VAL A 143 -7.64 1.81 -16.71
CA VAL A 143 -6.90 2.91 -16.07
C VAL A 143 -5.38 2.83 -16.25
N GLU A 144 -4.89 1.86 -17.00
CA GLU A 144 -3.47 1.57 -17.19
C GLU A 144 -2.65 2.77 -17.70
N LYS A 145 -3.27 3.65 -18.48
CA LYS A 145 -2.61 4.84 -19.02
C LYS A 145 -2.23 5.88 -17.98
N LYS A 146 -2.84 5.79 -16.79
CA LYS A 146 -2.55 6.67 -15.66
C LYS A 146 -1.57 6.07 -14.65
N LEU A 147 -1.00 4.90 -14.90
CA LEU A 147 -0.06 4.25 -13.98
C LEU A 147 1.29 4.00 -14.65
N THR A 148 2.34 4.22 -13.86
CA THR A 148 3.70 3.75 -14.15
C THR A 148 4.12 2.82 -13.03
N PHE A 149 4.64 1.65 -13.38
CA PHE A 149 5.07 0.62 -12.43
C PHE A 149 6.58 0.64 -12.29
N CYS A 150 7.06 0.82 -11.07
CA CYS A 150 8.47 0.95 -10.73
C CYS A 150 8.83 0.01 -9.59
N GLU A 151 10.09 -0.40 -9.53
CA GLU A 151 10.62 -1.16 -8.41
C GLU A 151 11.05 -0.24 -7.27
N THR A 152 11.66 0.89 -7.61
CA THR A 152 12.14 1.90 -6.65
C THR A 152 11.63 3.29 -6.99
N ILE A 153 11.68 4.21 -6.02
CA ILE A 153 11.34 5.62 -6.25
C ILE A 153 12.24 6.25 -7.33
N LYS A 154 13.51 5.83 -7.42
CA LYS A 154 14.46 6.36 -8.41
C LYS A 154 14.04 6.07 -9.85
N ASP A 155 13.38 4.93 -10.07
CA ASP A 155 12.92 4.50 -11.39
C ASP A 155 11.79 5.40 -11.93
N THR A 156 11.08 6.11 -11.06
CA THR A 156 10.03 7.05 -11.45
C THR A 156 10.59 8.25 -12.22
N LYS A 157 11.85 8.62 -11.99
CA LYS A 157 12.52 9.83 -12.51
C LYS A 157 11.81 11.15 -12.14
N ILE A 158 10.89 11.09 -11.19
CA ILE A 158 10.14 12.24 -10.66
C ILE A 158 10.87 12.77 -9.43
N THR A 159 11.04 14.07 -9.37
CA THR A 159 11.73 14.74 -8.26
C THR A 159 10.78 15.25 -7.18
N LYS A 160 9.52 15.47 -7.52
CA LYS A 160 8.48 15.94 -6.60
C LYS A 160 7.14 15.29 -6.87
N PHE A 161 6.45 14.93 -5.80
CA PHE A 161 5.09 14.39 -5.81
C PHE A 161 4.14 15.29 -5.03
N ASP A 162 2.92 15.43 -5.52
CA ASP A 162 1.86 16.19 -4.83
C ASP A 162 1.20 15.36 -3.72
N THR A 163 1.16 14.05 -3.91
CA THR A 163 0.65 13.11 -2.93
C THR A 163 1.56 11.90 -2.81
N ILE A 164 1.86 11.51 -1.57
CA ILE A 164 2.51 10.24 -1.25
C ILE A 164 1.53 9.38 -0.46
N ILE A 165 1.43 8.11 -0.80
CA ILE A 165 0.69 7.09 -0.06
C ILE A 165 1.67 6.01 0.33
N CYS A 166 1.72 5.69 1.62
CA CYS A 166 2.53 4.62 2.17
C CYS A 166 1.78 4.02 3.35
N LEU A 167 1.16 2.86 3.12
CA LEU A 167 0.22 2.24 4.06
C LEU A 167 0.64 0.80 4.32
N ASP A 168 0.79 0.47 5.60
CA ASP A 168 1.19 -0.86 6.09
C ASP A 168 2.53 -1.33 5.44
N VAL A 169 3.53 -0.42 5.42
CA VAL A 169 4.85 -0.63 4.79
C VAL A 169 6.00 -0.24 5.72
N LEU A 170 5.86 0.89 6.44
CA LEU A 170 6.97 1.48 7.21
C LEU A 170 7.48 0.53 8.32
N GLU A 171 6.60 -0.28 8.88
CA GLU A 171 6.89 -1.30 9.88
C GLU A 171 7.69 -2.51 9.34
N HIS A 172 7.82 -2.62 8.02
CA HIS A 172 8.59 -3.67 7.36
C HIS A 172 9.97 -3.20 6.85
N LEU A 173 10.27 -1.91 6.97
CA LEU A 173 11.52 -1.34 6.44
C LEU A 173 12.62 -1.38 7.49
N ALA A 174 13.82 -1.81 7.12
CA ALA A 174 14.98 -1.84 8.03
C ALA A 174 15.32 -0.45 8.63
N ASP A 175 15.11 0.64 7.89
CA ASP A 175 15.25 2.03 8.38
C ASP A 175 14.05 2.89 7.94
N PRO A 176 12.92 2.84 8.66
CA PRO A 176 11.75 3.64 8.35
C PRO A 176 11.98 5.15 8.52
N ALA A 177 12.92 5.56 9.38
CA ALA A 177 13.29 6.97 9.54
C ALA A 177 13.98 7.51 8.27
N CYS A 178 14.85 6.72 7.65
CA CYS A 178 15.46 7.07 6.36
C CYS A 178 14.37 7.23 5.28
N GLN A 179 13.39 6.35 5.25
CA GLN A 179 12.29 6.45 4.28
C GLN A 179 11.43 7.70 4.47
N ILE A 180 11.14 8.10 5.70
CA ILE A 180 10.45 9.36 6.02
C ILE A 180 11.26 10.57 5.50
N ASN A 181 12.57 10.57 5.69
CA ASN A 181 13.44 11.62 5.16
C ASN A 181 13.46 11.63 3.62
N ASN A 182 13.44 10.46 2.97
CA ASN A 182 13.31 10.36 1.52
C ASN A 182 11.98 10.98 1.04
N PHE A 183 10.87 10.69 1.70
CA PHE A 183 9.57 11.30 1.39
C PHE A 183 9.64 12.83 1.51
N ARG A 184 10.20 13.35 2.61
CA ARG A 184 10.42 14.79 2.75
C ARG A 184 11.19 15.38 1.56
N GLY A 185 12.22 14.68 1.07
CA GLY A 185 13.06 15.11 -0.05
C GLY A 185 12.29 15.26 -1.36
N ILE A 186 11.26 14.46 -1.58
CA ILE A 186 10.44 14.44 -2.81
C ILE A 186 9.06 15.10 -2.64
N MET A 187 8.85 15.87 -1.58
CA MET A 187 7.63 16.66 -1.31
C MET A 187 7.91 18.15 -1.38
N ASP A 188 6.93 18.92 -1.82
CA ASP A 188 6.85 20.36 -1.69
C ASP A 188 6.01 20.77 -0.48
N ARG A 189 5.93 22.09 -0.19
CA ARG A 189 5.14 22.62 0.95
C ARG A 189 3.64 22.30 0.87
N ASN A 190 3.13 22.11 -0.33
CA ASN A 190 1.71 21.80 -0.57
C ASN A 190 1.43 20.30 -0.71
N SER A 191 2.48 19.48 -0.77
CA SER A 191 2.32 18.03 -0.87
C SER A 191 1.71 17.45 0.40
N ILE A 192 1.00 16.33 0.25
CA ILE A 192 0.42 15.58 1.37
C ILE A 192 0.96 14.14 1.34
N ALA A 193 1.41 13.66 2.47
CA ALA A 193 1.69 12.24 2.69
C ALA A 193 0.57 11.60 3.50
N LEU A 194 0.00 10.50 3.02
CA LEU A 194 -0.94 9.66 3.74
C LEU A 194 -0.16 8.45 4.24
N LEU A 195 0.01 8.35 5.53
CA LEU A 195 0.87 7.39 6.18
C LEU A 195 0.13 6.64 7.27
N ASN A 196 0.46 5.36 7.44
CA ASN A 196 0.18 4.58 8.63
C ASN A 196 1.36 3.64 8.90
N TRP A 197 1.35 3.01 10.05
CA TRP A 197 2.33 2.02 10.49
C TRP A 197 1.77 1.22 11.66
N TYR A 198 2.33 0.02 11.87
CA TYR A 198 2.00 -0.83 13.00
C TYR A 198 3.26 -1.51 13.55
N PHE A 199 4.07 -0.76 14.32
CA PHE A 199 5.32 -1.23 14.92
C PHE A 199 5.06 -2.15 16.13
N TYR A 200 4.49 -3.31 15.88
CA TYR A 200 4.18 -4.28 16.90
C TYR A 200 4.04 -5.68 16.28
N LYS A 201 4.73 -6.66 16.84
CA LYS A 201 4.69 -8.05 16.35
C LYS A 201 3.47 -8.83 16.83
N GLY A 202 2.70 -8.31 17.76
CA GLY A 202 1.61 -9.01 18.43
C GLY A 202 2.07 -9.78 19.67
N ASP A 203 1.16 -10.02 20.63
CA ASP A 203 1.49 -10.74 21.88
C ASP A 203 1.94 -12.19 21.64
N LYS A 204 1.50 -12.79 20.53
CA LYS A 204 1.83 -14.15 20.11
C LYS A 204 2.65 -14.19 18.82
N ASN A 205 3.31 -13.08 18.48
CA ASN A 205 4.06 -12.92 17.23
C ASN A 205 3.19 -13.12 15.96
N GLU A 206 1.97 -12.58 15.98
CA GLU A 206 1.02 -12.68 14.85
C GLU A 206 1.51 -11.92 13.61
N TYR A 207 2.40 -10.95 13.80
CA TYR A 207 3.01 -10.13 12.76
C TYR A 207 4.54 -10.21 12.82
N PRO A 208 5.13 -11.37 12.52
CA PRO A 208 6.57 -11.61 12.73
C PRO A 208 7.48 -10.70 11.89
N PHE A 209 6.93 -10.12 10.81
CA PHE A 209 7.66 -9.24 9.89
C PHE A 209 7.66 -7.76 10.31
N HIS A 210 6.91 -7.40 11.35
CA HIS A 210 6.89 -6.02 11.84
C HIS A 210 8.12 -5.75 12.70
N ILE A 211 8.67 -4.56 12.55
CA ILE A 211 9.71 -4.04 13.45
C ILE A 211 9.03 -3.61 14.75
N ASP A 212 9.61 -4.03 15.88
CA ASP A 212 9.22 -3.60 17.22
C ASP A 212 10.44 -3.20 18.08
N ASP A 213 11.60 -3.01 17.45
CA ASP A 213 12.79 -2.47 18.09
C ASP A 213 12.57 -1.01 18.52
N SER A 214 12.64 -0.77 19.82
CA SER A 214 12.33 0.55 20.40
C SER A 214 13.23 1.66 19.87
N GLN A 215 14.51 1.39 19.57
CA GLN A 215 15.45 2.41 19.08
C GLN A 215 15.13 2.78 17.63
N ILE A 216 14.75 1.81 16.80
CA ILE A 216 14.32 2.06 15.42
C ILE A 216 13.03 2.87 15.41
N VAL A 217 12.06 2.47 16.25
CA VAL A 217 10.75 3.15 16.37
C VAL A 217 10.90 4.57 16.90
N GLU A 218 11.73 4.79 17.92
CA GLU A 218 12.01 6.13 18.46
C GLU A 218 12.62 7.04 17.39
N LYS A 219 13.65 6.58 16.68
CA LYS A 219 14.28 7.31 15.57
C LYS A 219 13.29 7.65 14.45
N PHE A 220 12.35 6.74 14.15
CA PHE A 220 11.28 7.01 13.20
C PHE A 220 10.39 8.17 13.66
N PHE A 221 9.91 8.15 14.91
CA PHE A 221 9.06 9.22 15.44
C PHE A 221 9.79 10.55 15.56
N GLU A 222 11.05 10.56 15.96
CA GLU A 222 11.90 11.77 15.95
C GLU A 222 11.99 12.36 14.54
N SER A 223 12.23 11.52 13.53
CA SER A 223 12.29 11.94 12.14
C SER A 223 10.95 12.48 11.63
N LEU A 224 9.84 11.80 11.96
CA LEU A 224 8.49 12.23 11.57
C LEU A 224 8.14 13.58 12.19
N GLN A 225 8.30 13.74 13.51
CA GLN A 225 7.94 14.95 14.25
C GLN A 225 8.81 16.15 13.88
N SER A 226 10.09 15.91 13.55
CA SER A 226 11.02 16.97 13.14
C SER A 226 10.78 17.49 11.72
N ASN A 227 10.10 16.74 10.87
CA ASN A 227 10.02 17.04 9.44
C ASN A 227 8.60 17.24 8.92
N PHE A 228 7.58 16.85 9.69
CA PHE A 228 6.20 16.83 9.24
C PHE A 228 5.23 17.39 10.27
N LEU A 229 4.20 18.05 9.77
CA LEU A 229 3.05 18.50 10.52
C LEU A 229 1.85 17.64 10.17
N GLU A 230 1.21 17.04 11.16
CA GLU A 230 -0.04 16.31 10.94
C GLU A 230 -1.15 17.28 10.54
N VAL A 231 -1.89 16.92 9.50
CA VAL A 231 -3.03 17.70 8.98
C VAL A 231 -4.32 17.12 9.55
N PHE A 232 -5.04 17.95 10.31
CA PHE A 232 -6.32 17.54 10.88
C PHE A 232 -7.34 17.12 9.80
N HIS A 233 -8.02 16.03 10.06
CA HIS A 233 -9.16 15.54 9.29
C HIS A 233 -10.17 14.85 10.22
N PRO A 234 -11.48 14.85 9.88
CA PRO A 234 -12.53 14.30 10.74
C PRO A 234 -12.65 12.77 10.70
N ILE A 235 -11.86 12.09 9.88
CA ILE A 235 -11.88 10.63 9.76
C ILE A 235 -10.97 10.06 10.82
N LEU A 236 -11.54 9.38 11.83
CA LEU A 236 -10.79 8.81 12.97
C LEU A 236 -10.32 7.39 12.64
N ILE A 237 -9.19 7.30 11.94
CA ILE A 237 -8.52 6.05 11.58
C ILE A 237 -7.03 6.14 11.90
N THR A 238 -6.32 5.02 11.80
CA THR A 238 -4.86 4.96 12.04
C THR A 238 -4.06 5.70 10.96
N THR A 239 -4.56 5.74 9.72
CA THR A 239 -3.94 6.51 8.64
C THR A 239 -4.05 8.01 8.91
N ARG A 240 -2.96 8.72 8.76
CA ARG A 240 -2.83 10.16 9.00
C ARG A 240 -2.37 10.88 7.74
N ALA A 241 -2.74 12.17 7.64
CA ALA A 241 -2.27 13.07 6.59
C ALA A 241 -1.18 13.99 7.14
N TYR A 242 -0.07 14.13 6.44
CA TYR A 242 1.08 14.92 6.84
C TYR A 242 1.49 15.92 5.76
N LYS A 243 1.91 17.10 6.20
CA LYS A 243 2.62 18.08 5.38
C LYS A 243 4.07 18.15 5.83
N LYS A 244 4.96 18.38 4.90
CA LYS A 244 6.34 18.74 5.19
C LYS A 244 6.41 20.12 5.86
N ILE A 245 7.24 20.24 6.88
CA ILE A 245 7.62 21.52 7.53
C ILE A 245 8.64 22.25 6.63
#